data_bac8fd7405b8099c91d8a2e498c101a7
#
_entry.id   bac8fd7405b8099c91d8a2e498c101a7
#
_cell.length_a   1.000
_cell.length_b   1.000
_cell.length_c   1.000
_cell.angle_alpha   90.00
_cell.angle_beta   90.00
_cell.angle_gamma   90.00
#
_symmetry.space_group_name_H-M   'P 1'
#
loop_
_entity.id
_entity.type
_entity.pdbx_description
1 polymer ?
#
loop_
_entity_poly.entity_id
_entity_poly.type
_entity_poly.pdbx_seq_one_letter_code
_entity_poly.pdbx_strand_id
1 'polypeptide(L)'
;MDSIKKTLESMTVEERAKHFMDQHQDACRQQKQKLSLVSAQTIDRIKQKNSERAMLVGEWEKKADEVPVWQPEKIGLPTEYFDCSFKNYEDNPALIKRLSAYKKGGLVLHGPCGSGKTHLAIALLRHFEQMEWIEHCWDNIKKAQNDNPVSEKPRSKKLFLSIPRFLMAVMNSFNDQVEVTQMELLNKYSHVPFLVLDDLGVEKASDFSILTLYLLLDHRVSNGLDTVITTNLSLDEIESKLSSRISSRLAGWDNVNITMPDRRKGK
;
A
#
# COMPACT_ATOMS: atom_id res chain seq x y z
N MET A 1 -15.57 -7.14 -20.92
CA MET A 1 -14.91 -6.48 -19.78
C MET A 1 -13.72 -7.26 -19.23
N ASP A 2 -13.75 -8.60 -19.22
CA ASP A 2 -12.66 -9.43 -18.67
C ASP A 2 -11.34 -9.39 -19.47
N SER A 3 -11.40 -9.21 -20.81
CA SER A 3 -10.20 -9.14 -21.64
C SER A 3 -9.33 -7.90 -21.36
N ILE A 4 -9.96 -6.74 -21.17
CA ILE A 4 -9.25 -5.47 -20.89
C ILE A 4 -8.61 -5.50 -19.49
N LYS A 5 -9.32 -6.08 -18.50
CA LYS A 5 -8.77 -6.28 -17.17
C LYS A 5 -7.51 -7.13 -17.17
N LYS A 6 -7.54 -8.23 -17.92
CA LYS A 6 -6.40 -9.17 -18.03
C LYS A 6 -5.17 -8.54 -18.70
N THR A 7 -5.39 -7.67 -19.69
CA THR A 7 -4.31 -6.94 -20.37
C THR A 7 -3.68 -5.89 -19.45
N LEU A 8 -4.48 -5.13 -18.70
CA LEU A 8 -3.99 -4.14 -17.74
C LEU A 8 -3.22 -4.78 -16.56
N GLU A 9 -3.59 -5.99 -16.15
CA GLU A 9 -2.92 -6.72 -15.06
C GLU A 9 -1.51 -7.18 -15.43
N SER A 10 -1.20 -7.37 -16.73
CA SER A 10 0.12 -7.78 -17.22
C SER A 10 1.09 -6.62 -17.51
N MET A 11 0.64 -5.37 -17.44
CA MET A 11 1.42 -4.19 -17.79
C MET A 11 2.15 -3.59 -16.58
N THR A 12 3.33 -3.01 -16.80
CA THR A 12 4.04 -2.20 -15.82
C THR A 12 3.26 -0.93 -15.47
N VAL A 13 3.63 -0.24 -14.39
CA VAL A 13 3.00 1.04 -13.99
C VAL A 13 3.10 2.07 -15.12
N GLU A 14 4.25 2.13 -15.79
CA GLU A 14 4.51 3.05 -16.91
C GLU A 14 3.68 2.69 -18.15
N GLU A 15 3.56 1.41 -18.48
CA GLU A 15 2.73 0.92 -19.58
C GLU A 15 1.23 1.14 -19.32
N ARG A 16 0.77 0.97 -18.08
CA ARG A 16 -0.62 1.30 -17.70
C ARG A 16 -0.91 2.78 -17.82
N ALA A 17 -0.01 3.63 -17.32
CA ALA A 17 -0.12 5.07 -17.45
C ALA A 17 -0.19 5.48 -18.93
N LYS A 18 0.70 4.94 -19.76
CA LYS A 18 0.73 5.19 -21.20
C LYS A 18 -0.54 4.70 -21.90
N HIS A 19 -0.99 3.49 -21.61
CA HIS A 19 -2.23 2.92 -22.18
C HIS A 19 -3.47 3.76 -21.82
N PHE A 20 -3.55 4.26 -20.58
CA PHE A 20 -4.59 5.20 -20.17
C PHE A 20 -4.50 6.53 -20.90
N MET A 21 -3.29 7.07 -21.09
CA MET A 21 -3.07 8.31 -21.84
C MET A 21 -3.52 8.20 -23.29
N ASP A 22 -3.19 7.09 -23.97
CA ASP A 22 -3.55 6.84 -25.36
C ASP A 22 -5.09 6.73 -25.53
N GLN A 23 -5.78 5.99 -24.66
CA GLN A 23 -7.26 5.91 -24.67
C GLN A 23 -7.92 7.27 -24.45
N HIS A 24 -7.27 8.15 -23.72
CA HIS A 24 -7.76 9.47 -23.37
C HIS A 24 -7.68 10.44 -24.56
N GLN A 25 -6.60 10.36 -25.35
CA GLN A 25 -6.43 11.18 -26.55
C GLN A 25 -7.50 10.85 -27.62
N ASP A 26 -7.87 9.58 -27.76
CA ASP A 26 -8.89 9.16 -28.73
C ASP A 26 -10.31 9.60 -28.32
N ALA A 27 -10.65 9.56 -27.04
CA ALA A 27 -11.93 10.08 -26.55
C ALA A 27 -12.07 11.60 -26.77
N CYS A 28 -11.00 12.37 -26.59
CA CYS A 28 -10.95 13.81 -26.90
C CYS A 28 -11.15 14.11 -28.38
N ARG A 29 -10.61 13.29 -29.30
CA ARG A 29 -10.77 13.44 -30.76
C ARG A 29 -12.21 13.22 -31.19
N GLN A 30 -12.89 12.22 -30.67
CA GLN A 30 -14.30 11.93 -31.02
C GLN A 30 -15.27 13.02 -30.54
N GLN A 31 -14.97 13.66 -29.42
CA GLN A 31 -15.80 14.75 -28.88
C GLN A 31 -15.70 16.03 -29.71
N LYS A 32 -14.53 16.30 -30.35
CA LYS A 32 -14.37 17.44 -31.27
C LYS A 32 -15.23 17.34 -32.52
N GLN A 33 -15.52 16.14 -33.03
CA GLN A 33 -16.36 15.93 -34.20
C GLN A 33 -17.85 16.20 -33.99
N LYS A 34 -18.34 16.07 -32.74
CA LYS A 34 -19.76 16.35 -32.40
C LYS A 34 -20.08 17.84 -32.26
N LEU A 35 -19.08 18.71 -32.19
CA LEU A 35 -19.22 20.16 -31.95
C LEU A 35 -19.68 21.00 -33.12
N SER A 36 -19.73 20.45 -34.35
CA SER A 36 -20.07 21.21 -35.59
C SER A 36 -21.54 21.56 -35.78
N LEU A 37 -22.45 21.14 -34.89
CA LEU A 37 -23.91 21.27 -35.04
C LEU A 37 -24.61 22.25 -34.06
N VAL A 38 -23.85 23.08 -33.34
CA VAL A 38 -24.40 23.93 -32.25
C VAL A 38 -24.22 25.41 -32.53
N SER A 39 -25.14 26.31 -32.03
CA SER A 39 -25.08 27.78 -32.24
C SER A 39 -23.82 28.43 -31.68
N ALA A 40 -23.37 29.58 -32.25
CA ALA A 40 -22.12 30.25 -31.90
C ALA A 40 -21.97 30.55 -30.41
N GLN A 41 -23.01 31.04 -29.75
CA GLN A 41 -23.00 31.32 -28.28
C GLN A 41 -22.85 30.04 -27.43
N THR A 42 -23.46 28.96 -27.89
CA THR A 42 -23.33 27.65 -27.23
C THR A 42 -21.94 27.07 -27.51
N ILE A 43 -21.39 27.28 -28.70
CA ILE A 43 -20.02 26.90 -29.08
C ILE A 43 -19.01 27.62 -28.20
N ASP A 44 -19.16 28.91 -27.95
CA ASP A 44 -18.22 29.69 -27.10
C ASP A 44 -18.29 29.25 -25.64
N ARG A 45 -19.50 29.00 -25.08
CA ARG A 45 -19.66 28.42 -23.76
C ARG A 45 -19.03 27.04 -23.64
N ILE A 46 -19.23 26.19 -24.65
CA ILE A 46 -18.64 24.84 -24.68
C ILE A 46 -17.11 24.92 -24.82
N LYS A 47 -16.60 25.85 -25.63
CA LYS A 47 -15.14 26.07 -25.77
C LYS A 47 -14.52 26.52 -24.45
N GLN A 48 -15.15 27.48 -23.78
CA GLN A 48 -14.68 27.97 -22.47
C GLN A 48 -14.68 26.82 -21.44
N LYS A 49 -15.80 26.10 -21.34
CA LYS A 49 -15.94 24.95 -20.42
C LYS A 49 -14.96 23.82 -20.75
N ASN A 50 -14.75 23.56 -22.03
CA ASN A 50 -13.77 22.56 -22.48
C ASN A 50 -12.32 23.02 -22.23
N SER A 51 -12.04 24.33 -22.31
CA SER A 51 -10.73 24.89 -21.97
C SER A 51 -10.44 24.78 -20.47
N GLU A 52 -11.41 25.13 -19.62
CA GLU A 52 -11.31 24.96 -18.16
C GLU A 52 -11.14 23.46 -17.78
N ARG A 53 -11.90 22.60 -18.42
CA ARG A 53 -11.81 21.15 -18.25
C ARG A 53 -10.45 20.60 -18.71
N ALA A 54 -9.98 21.02 -19.87
CA ALA A 54 -8.67 20.62 -20.41
C ALA A 54 -7.52 21.08 -19.51
N MET A 55 -7.64 22.31 -18.93
CA MET A 55 -6.67 22.82 -17.97
C MET A 55 -6.65 21.95 -16.71
N LEU A 56 -7.82 21.65 -16.15
CA LEU A 56 -7.94 20.82 -14.94
C LEU A 56 -7.45 19.39 -15.17
N VAL A 57 -7.78 18.80 -16.33
CA VAL A 57 -7.25 17.48 -16.72
C VAL A 57 -5.72 17.52 -16.81
N GLY A 58 -5.15 18.53 -17.50
CA GLY A 58 -3.70 18.68 -17.64
C GLY A 58 -2.98 18.89 -16.30
N GLU A 59 -3.60 19.57 -15.34
CA GLU A 59 -3.07 19.68 -13.98
C GLU A 59 -2.99 18.31 -13.27
N TRP A 60 -4.01 17.48 -13.40
CA TRP A 60 -4.03 16.17 -12.78
C TRP A 60 -3.15 15.15 -13.51
N GLU A 61 -3.03 15.25 -14.84
CA GLU A 61 -2.04 14.48 -15.61
C GLU A 61 -0.62 14.79 -15.13
N LYS A 62 -0.29 16.07 -15.00
CA LYS A 62 0.99 16.49 -14.45
C LYS A 62 1.21 15.99 -13.01
N LYS A 63 0.19 16.08 -12.16
CA LYS A 63 0.26 15.52 -10.79
C LYS A 63 0.45 14.00 -10.79
N ALA A 64 -0.10 13.27 -11.77
CA ALA A 64 0.08 11.82 -11.89
C ALA A 64 1.53 11.45 -12.24
N ASP A 65 2.20 12.26 -13.03
CA ASP A 65 3.64 12.08 -13.34
C ASP A 65 4.55 12.48 -12.16
N GLU A 66 4.08 13.38 -11.31
CA GLU A 66 4.77 13.82 -10.09
C GLU A 66 4.48 12.81 -8.95
N VAL A 67 5.20 11.70 -8.93
CA VAL A 67 5.12 10.76 -7.79
C VAL A 67 5.48 11.51 -6.50
N PRO A 68 4.60 11.52 -5.48
CA PRO A 68 4.87 12.23 -4.25
C PRO A 68 6.14 11.78 -3.59
N VAL A 69 6.84 12.73 -3.01
CA VAL A 69 8.04 12.47 -2.24
C VAL A 69 7.73 11.45 -1.15
N TRP A 70 8.45 10.35 -1.17
CA TRP A 70 8.42 9.32 -0.14
C TRP A 70 8.79 9.93 1.21
N GLN A 71 7.94 9.79 2.22
CA GLN A 71 8.10 10.39 3.56
C GLN A 71 8.12 9.29 4.63
N PRO A 72 9.19 8.49 4.67
CA PRO A 72 9.29 7.31 5.53
C PRO A 72 9.21 7.64 7.03
N GLU A 73 9.60 8.85 7.45
CA GLU A 73 9.51 9.31 8.83
C GLU A 73 8.06 9.36 9.32
N LYS A 74 7.13 9.75 8.45
CA LYS A 74 5.71 9.88 8.80
C LYS A 74 5.01 8.56 9.07
N ILE A 75 5.58 7.46 8.58
CA ILE A 75 5.02 6.12 8.74
C ILE A 75 5.73 5.31 9.84
N GLY A 76 6.67 5.94 10.56
CA GLY A 76 7.40 5.30 11.65
C GLY A 76 8.55 4.39 11.21
N LEU A 77 9.07 4.60 9.99
CA LEU A 77 10.14 3.79 9.44
C LEU A 77 11.51 4.21 9.98
N PRO A 78 12.37 3.27 10.43
CA PRO A 78 13.76 3.55 10.76
C PRO A 78 14.56 4.02 9.54
N THR A 79 15.53 4.92 9.75
CA THR A 79 16.32 5.54 8.67
C THR A 79 17.04 4.55 7.76
N GLU A 80 17.48 3.43 8.30
CA GLU A 80 18.15 2.34 7.57
C GLU A 80 17.31 1.72 6.45
N TYR A 81 15.99 1.94 6.48
CA TYR A 81 15.03 1.39 5.50
C TYR A 81 14.45 2.43 4.54
N PHE A 82 14.90 3.69 4.60
CA PHE A 82 14.32 4.76 3.78
C PHE A 82 14.43 4.51 2.27
N ASP A 83 15.47 3.82 1.83
CA ASP A 83 15.73 3.53 0.43
C ASP A 83 15.12 2.22 -0.06
N CYS A 84 14.47 1.46 0.82
CA CYS A 84 13.86 0.18 0.43
C CYS A 84 12.81 0.37 -0.66
N SER A 85 13.00 -0.35 -1.76
CA SER A 85 12.09 -0.34 -2.92
C SER A 85 12.24 -1.64 -3.72
N PHE A 86 11.30 -1.93 -4.59
CA PHE A 86 11.45 -3.05 -5.52
C PHE A 86 12.59 -2.85 -6.53
N LYS A 87 12.99 -1.58 -6.82
CA LYS A 87 14.06 -1.27 -7.76
C LYS A 87 15.44 -1.71 -7.27
N ASN A 88 15.66 -1.68 -5.96
CA ASN A 88 16.94 -2.08 -5.33
C ASN A 88 16.89 -3.46 -4.64
N TYR A 89 15.90 -4.30 -5.05
CA TYR A 89 15.83 -5.71 -4.70
C TYR A 89 16.05 -6.56 -5.95
N GLU A 90 17.32 -6.80 -6.32
CA GLU A 90 17.69 -7.30 -7.64
C GLU A 90 17.63 -8.84 -7.78
N ASP A 91 17.61 -9.59 -6.68
CA ASP A 91 17.90 -11.02 -6.70
C ASP A 91 16.74 -11.93 -7.14
N ASN A 92 15.50 -11.45 -7.21
CA ASN A 92 14.35 -12.28 -7.57
C ASN A 92 13.24 -11.52 -8.31
N PRO A 93 13.38 -11.35 -9.63
CA PRO A 93 12.39 -10.64 -10.44
C PRO A 93 10.98 -11.28 -10.40
N ALA A 94 10.89 -12.62 -10.28
CA ALA A 94 9.61 -13.31 -10.19
C ALA A 94 8.88 -12.99 -8.89
N LEU A 95 9.61 -12.90 -7.78
CA LEU A 95 9.07 -12.49 -6.49
C LEU A 95 8.60 -11.04 -6.51
N ILE A 96 9.41 -10.13 -7.09
CA ILE A 96 9.02 -8.72 -7.26
C ILE A 96 7.74 -8.62 -8.08
N LYS A 97 7.63 -9.34 -9.20
CA LYS A 97 6.42 -9.38 -10.04
C LYS A 97 5.21 -9.87 -9.25
N ARG A 98 5.38 -10.94 -8.45
CA ARG A 98 4.31 -11.45 -7.58
C ARG A 98 3.86 -10.40 -6.56
N LEU A 99 4.80 -9.78 -5.84
CA LEU A 99 4.49 -8.80 -4.82
C LEU A 99 3.92 -7.49 -5.39
N SER A 100 4.42 -7.01 -6.54
CA SER A 100 3.85 -5.83 -7.22
C SER A 100 2.42 -6.05 -7.71
N ALA A 101 2.04 -7.30 -7.98
CA ALA A 101 0.68 -7.66 -8.38
C ALA A 101 -0.26 -7.88 -7.18
N TYR A 102 0.26 -7.90 -5.95
CA TYR A 102 -0.53 -8.04 -4.73
C TYR A 102 -1.41 -6.80 -4.52
N LYS A 103 -2.71 -7.00 -4.24
CA LYS A 103 -3.67 -5.89 -4.22
C LYS A 103 -4.18 -5.55 -2.83
N LYS A 104 -4.68 -6.53 -2.08
CA LYS A 104 -5.37 -6.32 -0.79
C LYS A 104 -5.35 -7.57 0.07
N GLY A 105 -5.53 -7.36 1.38
CA GLY A 105 -5.73 -8.42 2.36
C GLY A 105 -4.54 -8.64 3.26
N GLY A 106 -4.41 -9.87 3.77
CA GLY A 106 -3.29 -10.27 4.61
C GLY A 106 -2.17 -10.94 3.82
N LEU A 107 -0.93 -10.57 4.08
CA LEU A 107 0.26 -11.15 3.49
C LEU A 107 1.28 -11.49 4.57
N VAL A 108 1.80 -12.71 4.56
CA VAL A 108 2.90 -13.14 5.43
C VAL A 108 4.16 -13.38 4.59
N LEU A 109 5.21 -12.61 4.85
CA LEU A 109 6.55 -12.80 4.31
C LEU A 109 7.40 -13.55 5.33
N HIS A 110 7.67 -14.82 5.10
CA HIS A 110 8.44 -15.62 6.03
C HIS A 110 9.73 -16.17 5.41
N GLY A 111 10.70 -16.57 6.24
CA GLY A 111 11.97 -17.12 5.78
C GLY A 111 13.14 -16.74 6.70
N PRO A 112 14.38 -17.18 6.40
CA PRO A 112 15.53 -17.00 7.27
C PRO A 112 15.88 -15.54 7.53
N CYS A 113 16.63 -15.28 8.60
CA CYS A 113 17.18 -13.95 8.90
C CYS A 113 18.01 -13.43 7.72
N GLY A 114 17.95 -12.11 7.47
CA GLY A 114 18.74 -11.47 6.41
C GLY A 114 18.25 -11.72 4.98
N SER A 115 17.17 -12.50 4.77
CA SER A 115 16.63 -12.79 3.43
C SER A 115 15.93 -11.61 2.73
N GLY A 116 15.78 -10.46 3.40
CA GLY A 116 15.19 -9.24 2.83
C GLY A 116 13.69 -9.08 3.03
N LYS A 117 13.06 -9.80 3.96
CA LYS A 117 11.62 -9.72 4.26
C LYS A 117 11.16 -8.30 4.58
N THR A 118 11.83 -7.66 5.54
CA THR A 118 11.56 -6.27 5.94
C THR A 118 11.71 -5.31 4.76
N HIS A 119 12.77 -5.46 3.95
CA HIS A 119 12.97 -4.70 2.73
C HIS A 119 11.77 -4.83 1.78
N LEU A 120 11.33 -6.06 1.51
CA LEU A 120 10.20 -6.34 0.62
C LEU A 120 8.87 -5.81 1.17
N ALA A 121 8.63 -5.92 2.49
CA ALA A 121 7.44 -5.36 3.12
C ALA A 121 7.37 -3.84 2.97
N ILE A 122 8.50 -3.15 3.12
CA ILE A 122 8.61 -1.70 2.94
C ILE A 122 8.51 -1.32 1.46
N ALA A 123 9.16 -2.07 0.57
CA ALA A 123 9.04 -1.86 -0.86
C ALA A 123 7.58 -1.98 -1.33
N LEU A 124 6.84 -2.94 -0.77
CA LEU A 124 5.41 -3.13 -1.02
C LEU A 124 4.58 -1.94 -0.49
N LEU A 125 4.84 -1.48 0.74
CA LEU A 125 4.17 -0.31 1.31
C LEU A 125 4.39 0.93 0.43
N ARG A 126 5.63 1.18 0.01
CA ARG A 126 5.98 2.27 -0.91
C ARG A 126 5.29 2.13 -2.27
N HIS A 127 5.23 0.91 -2.80
CA HIS A 127 4.52 0.62 -4.05
C HIS A 127 3.02 0.94 -3.94
N PHE A 128 2.36 0.53 -2.85
CA PHE A 128 0.96 0.87 -2.60
C PHE A 128 0.72 2.37 -2.47
N GLU A 129 1.64 3.10 -1.85
CA GLU A 129 1.53 4.56 -1.76
C GLU A 129 1.57 5.22 -3.14
N GLN A 130 2.45 4.75 -4.01
CA GLN A 130 2.55 5.25 -5.39
C GLN A 130 1.31 4.89 -6.21
N MET A 131 0.85 3.65 -6.12
CA MET A 131 -0.34 3.19 -6.86
C MET A 131 -1.60 3.95 -6.45
N GLU A 132 -1.83 4.13 -5.15
CA GLU A 132 -2.97 4.88 -4.62
C GLU A 132 -2.97 6.35 -5.07
N TRP A 133 -1.77 6.96 -5.18
CA TRP A 133 -1.64 8.30 -5.75
C TRP A 133 -2.03 8.34 -7.23
N ILE A 134 -1.51 7.42 -8.01
CA ILE A 134 -1.81 7.32 -9.44
C ILE A 134 -3.32 7.11 -9.65
N GLU A 135 -3.92 6.15 -8.93
CA GLU A 135 -5.37 5.89 -9.00
C GLU A 135 -6.18 7.14 -8.63
N HIS A 136 -5.78 7.87 -7.59
CA HIS A 136 -6.43 9.12 -7.19
C HIS A 136 -6.34 10.19 -8.27
N CYS A 137 -5.19 10.37 -8.91
CA CYS A 137 -5.03 11.30 -10.03
C CYS A 137 -5.93 10.93 -11.20
N TRP A 138 -5.98 9.64 -11.57
CA TRP A 138 -6.84 9.16 -12.66
C TRP A 138 -8.33 9.31 -12.35
N ASP A 139 -8.75 9.09 -11.11
CA ASP A 139 -10.13 9.33 -10.70
C ASP A 139 -10.51 10.81 -10.79
N ASN A 140 -9.60 11.72 -10.45
CA ASN A 140 -9.82 13.14 -10.60
C ASN A 140 -9.81 13.59 -12.07
N ILE A 141 -8.97 12.99 -12.92
CA ILE A 141 -9.02 13.20 -14.37
C ILE A 141 -10.40 12.81 -14.91
N LYS A 142 -10.90 11.62 -14.57
CA LYS A 142 -12.24 11.16 -14.97
C LYS A 142 -13.35 12.09 -14.47
N LYS A 143 -13.25 12.55 -13.22
CA LYS A 143 -14.21 13.51 -12.63
C LYS A 143 -14.19 14.84 -13.39
N ALA A 144 -12.99 15.40 -13.63
CA ALA A 144 -12.82 16.64 -14.37
C ALA A 144 -13.42 16.55 -15.78
N GLN A 145 -13.24 15.41 -16.47
CA GLN A 145 -13.81 15.19 -17.79
C GLN A 145 -15.35 15.16 -17.83
N ASN A 146 -15.96 14.74 -16.74
CA ASN A 146 -17.42 14.64 -16.61
C ASN A 146 -18.03 15.81 -15.83
N ASP A 147 -17.29 16.92 -15.68
CA ASP A 147 -17.69 18.11 -14.90
C ASP A 147 -18.04 17.81 -13.43
N ASN A 148 -17.50 16.73 -12.88
CA ASN A 148 -17.67 16.39 -11.49
C ASN A 148 -16.58 17.06 -10.64
N PRO A 149 -16.85 17.42 -9.37
CA PRO A 149 -15.86 18.02 -8.51
C PRO A 149 -14.70 17.07 -8.23
N VAL A 150 -13.49 17.57 -8.43
CA VAL A 150 -12.25 16.88 -8.07
C VAL A 150 -11.96 17.04 -6.57
N SER A 151 -11.18 16.14 -6.01
CA SER A 151 -10.87 16.15 -4.58
C SER A 151 -9.35 16.06 -4.36
N GLU A 152 -8.85 16.88 -3.47
CA GLU A 152 -7.46 16.80 -2.98
C GLU A 152 -7.32 15.85 -1.78
N LYS A 153 -8.20 14.87 -1.70
CA LYS A 153 -8.30 13.99 -0.55
C LYS A 153 -6.97 13.34 -0.22
N PRO A 154 -6.55 13.38 1.04
CA PRO A 154 -5.36 12.68 1.48
C PRO A 154 -5.53 11.17 1.30
N ARG A 155 -4.44 10.51 1.05
CA ARG A 155 -4.32 9.07 0.90
C ARG A 155 -4.69 8.34 2.17
N SER A 156 -4.96 7.07 2.05
CA SER A 156 -5.15 6.19 3.18
C SER A 156 -3.89 6.18 4.06
N LYS A 157 -4.08 6.20 5.37
CA LYS A 157 -2.96 6.17 6.31
C LYS A 157 -2.27 4.82 6.25
N LYS A 158 -0.95 4.84 6.08
CA LYS A 158 -0.09 3.66 6.12
C LYS A 158 0.87 3.79 7.28
N LEU A 159 1.18 2.70 7.97
CA LEU A 159 2.16 2.69 9.06
C LEU A 159 3.06 1.45 8.98
N PHE A 160 4.26 1.62 9.49
CA PHE A 160 5.20 0.55 9.80
C PHE A 160 5.29 0.38 11.31
N LEU A 161 5.30 -0.86 11.77
CA LEU A 161 5.35 -1.21 13.18
C LEU A 161 6.29 -2.38 13.42
N SER A 162 7.38 -2.13 14.13
CA SER A 162 8.20 -3.21 14.69
C SER A 162 7.47 -3.83 15.90
N ILE A 163 7.12 -5.10 15.81
CA ILE A 163 6.36 -5.81 16.86
C ILE A 163 7.09 -5.77 18.21
N PRO A 164 8.40 -6.07 18.31
CA PRO A 164 9.10 -5.97 19.59
C PRO A 164 9.01 -4.57 20.21
N ARG A 165 9.20 -3.50 19.43
CA ARG A 165 9.07 -2.12 19.91
C ARG A 165 7.66 -1.77 20.34
N PHE A 166 6.66 -2.26 19.62
CA PHE A 166 5.26 -2.07 19.97
C PHE A 166 4.92 -2.72 21.32
N LEU A 167 5.30 -3.97 21.51
CA LEU A 167 5.06 -4.68 22.77
C LEU A 167 5.76 -3.99 23.95
N MET A 168 6.98 -3.50 23.74
CA MET A 168 7.67 -2.68 24.77
C MET A 168 6.90 -1.39 25.06
N ALA A 169 6.39 -0.69 24.06
CA ALA A 169 5.61 0.52 24.27
C ALA A 169 4.31 0.24 25.02
N VAL A 170 3.62 -0.85 24.68
CA VAL A 170 2.40 -1.30 25.39
C VAL A 170 2.72 -1.71 26.83
N MET A 171 3.85 -2.38 27.07
CA MET A 171 4.29 -2.71 28.45
C MET A 171 4.63 -1.45 29.27
N ASN A 172 5.31 -0.48 28.64
CA ASN A 172 5.68 0.76 29.32
C ASN A 172 4.46 1.64 29.65
N SER A 173 3.36 1.52 28.91
CA SER A 173 2.13 2.28 29.16
C SER A 173 1.35 1.85 30.44
N PHE A 174 1.83 0.82 31.15
CA PHE A 174 1.38 0.53 32.52
C PHE A 174 1.95 1.49 33.57
N ASN A 175 2.93 2.29 33.20
CA ASN A 175 3.53 3.24 34.12
C ASN A 175 2.69 4.51 34.14
N ASP A 176 2.24 4.94 35.31
CA ASP A 176 1.38 6.13 35.52
C ASP A 176 1.99 7.45 34.99
N GLN A 177 3.26 7.45 34.62
CA GLN A 177 3.97 8.60 34.06
C GLN A 177 3.83 8.73 32.53
N VAL A 178 3.20 7.75 31.86
CA VAL A 178 3.04 7.74 30.40
C VAL A 178 1.64 8.22 30.03
N GLU A 179 1.56 9.28 29.24
CA GLU A 179 0.27 9.87 28.81
C GLU A 179 -0.55 8.95 27.88
N VAL A 180 0.10 8.01 27.19
CA VAL A 180 -0.55 7.16 26.17
C VAL A 180 -0.92 5.80 26.78
N THR A 181 -2.19 5.49 26.74
CA THR A 181 -2.71 4.21 27.26
C THR A 181 -2.48 3.04 26.31
N GLN A 182 -2.50 1.81 26.86
CA GLN A 182 -2.48 0.58 26.04
C GLN A 182 -3.56 0.57 24.96
N MET A 183 -4.77 0.98 25.34
CA MET A 183 -5.92 0.97 24.43
C MET A 183 -5.72 1.94 23.25
N GLU A 184 -5.14 3.12 23.52
CA GLU A 184 -4.83 4.09 22.48
C GLU A 184 -3.76 3.56 21.51
N LEU A 185 -2.69 2.91 22.03
CA LEU A 185 -1.69 2.25 21.19
C LEU A 185 -2.30 1.15 20.35
N LEU A 186 -3.11 0.27 20.94
CA LEU A 186 -3.78 -0.81 20.24
C LEU A 186 -4.73 -0.25 19.17
N ASN A 187 -5.58 0.71 19.53
CA ASN A 187 -6.52 1.34 18.60
C ASN A 187 -5.82 2.04 17.44
N LYS A 188 -4.70 2.73 17.70
CA LYS A 188 -3.92 3.40 16.67
C LYS A 188 -3.52 2.45 15.54
N TYR A 189 -3.05 1.24 15.86
CA TYR A 189 -2.57 0.28 14.88
C TYR A 189 -3.66 -0.68 14.38
N SER A 190 -4.68 -0.94 15.19
CA SER A 190 -5.81 -1.79 14.79
C SER A 190 -6.62 -1.19 13.64
N HIS A 191 -6.76 0.15 13.57
CA HIS A 191 -7.63 0.83 12.62
C HIS A 191 -6.92 1.43 11.39
N VAL A 192 -5.60 1.33 11.32
CA VAL A 192 -4.86 1.84 10.15
C VAL A 192 -5.21 1.02 8.91
N PRO A 193 -5.60 1.65 7.78
CA PRO A 193 -5.98 0.93 6.58
C PRO A 193 -4.90 -0.02 6.06
N PHE A 194 -3.63 0.40 6.06
CA PHE A 194 -2.50 -0.45 5.67
C PHE A 194 -1.42 -0.46 6.75
N LEU A 195 -1.06 -1.63 7.23
CA LEU A 195 -0.08 -1.81 8.30
C LEU A 195 0.98 -2.87 7.92
N VAL A 196 2.24 -2.50 8.06
CA VAL A 196 3.34 -3.47 8.09
C VAL A 196 3.67 -3.80 9.55
N LEU A 197 3.63 -5.08 9.89
CA LEU A 197 4.01 -5.66 11.17
C LEU A 197 5.31 -6.42 11.00
N ASP A 198 6.41 -5.85 11.49
CA ASP A 198 7.74 -6.39 11.26
C ASP A 198 8.25 -7.22 12.44
N ASP A 199 8.92 -8.33 12.12
CA ASP A 199 9.58 -9.23 13.06
C ASP A 199 8.63 -9.94 14.05
N LEU A 200 7.53 -10.52 13.55
CA LEU A 200 6.66 -11.37 14.36
C LEU A 200 7.40 -12.61 14.86
N GLY A 201 7.33 -12.86 16.18
CA GLY A 201 7.89 -14.05 16.83
C GLY A 201 9.38 -13.95 17.17
N VAL A 202 9.95 -12.75 17.11
CA VAL A 202 11.31 -12.47 17.63
C VAL A 202 11.26 -12.21 19.14
N GLU A 203 10.13 -11.72 19.64
CA GLU A 203 9.87 -11.47 21.06
C GLU A 203 9.72 -12.77 21.86
N LYS A 204 10.03 -12.70 23.16
CA LYS A 204 9.72 -13.78 24.07
C LYS A 204 8.21 -13.90 24.23
N ALA A 205 7.65 -15.05 23.88
CA ALA A 205 6.22 -15.31 24.04
C ALA A 205 5.83 -15.27 25.52
N SER A 206 4.95 -14.35 25.87
CA SER A 206 4.28 -14.25 27.17
C SER A 206 2.77 -14.16 26.91
N ASP A 207 1.96 -14.53 27.89
CA ASP A 207 0.49 -14.45 27.77
C ASP A 207 0.04 -13.04 27.37
N PHE A 208 0.71 -12.04 27.91
CA PHE A 208 0.45 -10.64 27.60
C PHE A 208 0.79 -10.30 26.14
N SER A 209 1.99 -10.69 25.66
CA SER A 209 2.38 -10.43 24.27
C SER A 209 1.48 -11.16 23.27
N ILE A 210 1.14 -12.41 23.57
CA ILE A 210 0.22 -13.24 22.76
C ILE A 210 -1.17 -12.60 22.70
N LEU A 211 -1.71 -12.18 23.86
CA LEU A 211 -3.04 -11.53 23.92
C LEU A 211 -3.04 -10.21 23.13
N THR A 212 -2.03 -9.38 23.31
CA THR A 212 -1.92 -8.08 22.63
C THR A 212 -1.84 -8.25 21.11
N LEU A 213 -1.02 -9.17 20.63
CA LEU A 213 -0.90 -9.50 19.21
C LEU A 213 -2.20 -10.11 18.66
N TYR A 214 -2.84 -10.99 19.41
CA TYR A 214 -4.12 -11.57 19.02
C TYR A 214 -5.17 -10.48 18.83
N LEU A 215 -5.34 -9.56 19.78
CA LEU A 215 -6.32 -8.47 19.69
C LEU A 215 -6.06 -7.57 18.49
N LEU A 216 -4.80 -7.23 18.22
CA LEU A 216 -4.41 -6.44 17.04
C LEU A 216 -4.77 -7.17 15.74
N LEU A 217 -4.37 -8.42 15.60
CA LEU A 217 -4.59 -9.21 14.40
C LEU A 217 -6.06 -9.57 14.19
N ASP A 218 -6.77 -9.95 15.27
CA ASP A 218 -8.19 -10.28 15.21
C ASP A 218 -9.02 -9.09 14.71
N HIS A 219 -8.77 -7.89 15.23
CA HIS A 219 -9.44 -6.69 14.75
C HIS A 219 -9.18 -6.45 13.25
N ARG A 220 -7.92 -6.57 12.81
CA ARG A 220 -7.52 -6.31 11.43
C ARG A 220 -8.11 -7.33 10.46
N VAL A 221 -8.05 -8.61 10.81
CA VAL A 221 -8.65 -9.70 10.02
C VAL A 221 -10.17 -9.52 9.91
N SER A 222 -10.85 -9.27 11.04
CA SER A 222 -12.30 -9.12 11.09
C SER A 222 -12.82 -7.92 10.29
N ASN A 223 -12.00 -6.88 10.12
CA ASN A 223 -12.34 -5.68 9.35
C ASN A 223 -11.73 -5.67 7.93
N GLY A 224 -11.08 -6.74 7.49
CA GLY A 224 -10.48 -6.83 6.16
C GLY A 224 -9.41 -5.78 5.88
N LEU A 225 -8.64 -5.37 6.91
CA LEU A 225 -7.63 -4.33 6.79
C LEU A 225 -6.32 -4.88 6.22
N ASP A 226 -5.75 -4.18 5.25
CA ASP A 226 -4.53 -4.59 4.57
C ASP A 226 -3.36 -4.69 5.54
N THR A 227 -2.77 -5.88 5.65
CA THR A 227 -1.74 -6.17 6.64
C THR A 227 -0.62 -7.02 6.05
N VAL A 228 0.61 -6.54 6.16
CA VAL A 228 1.81 -7.30 5.78
C VAL A 228 2.58 -7.65 7.04
N ILE A 229 2.85 -8.94 7.23
CA ILE A 229 3.65 -9.43 8.36
C ILE A 229 4.98 -9.95 7.84
N THR A 230 6.08 -9.62 8.52
CA THR A 230 7.33 -10.32 8.34
C THR A 230 7.63 -11.21 9.54
N THR A 231 8.18 -12.38 9.30
CA THR A 231 8.55 -13.33 10.36
C THR A 231 9.65 -14.29 9.91
N ASN A 232 10.41 -14.79 10.86
CA ASN A 232 11.35 -15.90 10.61
C ASN A 232 10.69 -17.27 10.80
N LEU A 233 9.44 -17.31 11.28
CA LEU A 233 8.70 -18.52 11.60
C LEU A 233 7.85 -18.97 10.42
N SER A 234 7.71 -20.27 10.22
CA SER A 234 6.63 -20.87 9.43
C SER A 234 5.29 -20.75 10.17
N LEU A 235 4.17 -21.02 9.49
CA LEU A 235 2.85 -21.02 10.14
C LEU A 235 2.77 -22.06 11.28
N ASP A 236 3.37 -23.24 11.10
CA ASP A 236 3.41 -24.28 12.13
C ASP A 236 4.26 -23.83 13.35
N GLU A 237 5.34 -23.10 13.09
CA GLU A 237 6.15 -22.52 14.17
C GLU A 237 5.44 -21.36 14.88
N ILE A 238 4.63 -20.57 14.17
CA ILE A 238 3.77 -19.56 14.79
C ILE A 238 2.75 -20.22 15.72
N GLU A 239 2.14 -21.32 15.30
CA GLU A 239 1.20 -22.08 16.13
C GLU A 239 1.86 -22.59 17.40
N SER A 240 3.02 -23.22 17.28
CA SER A 240 3.71 -23.85 18.40
C SER A 240 4.39 -22.85 19.36
N LYS A 241 4.94 -21.75 18.84
CA LYS A 241 5.74 -20.77 19.62
C LYS A 241 4.91 -19.59 20.13
N LEU A 242 3.84 -19.19 19.42
CA LEU A 242 2.99 -18.08 19.80
C LEU A 242 1.62 -18.57 20.24
N SER A 243 0.75 -18.96 19.29
CA SER A 243 -0.60 -19.41 19.60
C SER A 243 -1.31 -20.00 18.38
N SER A 244 -2.08 -21.07 18.59
CA SER A 244 -3.01 -21.60 17.57
C SER A 244 -4.05 -20.57 17.13
N ARG A 245 -4.44 -19.64 18.00
CA ARG A 245 -5.37 -18.57 17.66
C ARG A 245 -4.74 -17.58 16.66
N ILE A 246 -3.48 -17.20 16.85
CA ILE A 246 -2.76 -16.32 15.92
C ILE A 246 -2.56 -17.04 14.59
N SER A 247 -2.06 -18.28 14.60
CA SER A 247 -1.87 -19.09 13.39
C SER A 247 -3.16 -19.23 12.59
N SER A 248 -4.29 -19.50 13.24
CA SER A 248 -5.62 -19.58 12.61
C SER A 248 -6.04 -18.28 11.92
N ARG A 249 -5.72 -17.10 12.48
CA ARG A 249 -6.01 -15.81 11.84
C ARG A 249 -5.17 -15.58 10.57
N LEU A 250 -3.95 -16.11 10.56
CA LEU A 250 -3.02 -15.95 9.43
C LEU A 250 -3.20 -17.04 8.35
N ALA A 251 -3.87 -18.15 8.65
CA ALA A 251 -4.02 -19.31 7.75
C ALA A 251 -4.72 -18.95 6.42
N GLY A 252 -5.61 -17.94 6.43
CA GLY A 252 -6.32 -17.47 5.23
C GLY A 252 -5.55 -16.42 4.41
N TRP A 253 -4.35 -16.05 4.84
CA TRP A 253 -3.55 -15.01 4.20
C TRP A 253 -2.63 -15.58 3.11
N ASP A 254 -2.22 -14.72 2.16
CA ASP A 254 -1.18 -15.11 1.20
C ASP A 254 0.15 -15.28 1.93
N ASN A 255 0.80 -16.44 1.72
CA ASN A 255 2.06 -16.78 2.35
C ASN A 255 3.17 -16.85 1.30
N VAL A 256 4.24 -16.09 1.54
CA VAL A 256 5.39 -16.01 0.65
C VAL A 256 6.65 -16.37 1.40
N ASN A 257 7.23 -17.50 1.02
CA ASN A 257 8.51 -17.94 1.57
C ASN A 257 9.67 -17.25 0.82
N ILE A 258 10.50 -16.52 1.57
CA ILE A 258 11.67 -15.81 1.05
C ILE A 258 12.91 -16.65 1.35
N THR A 259 13.35 -17.41 0.37
CA THR A 259 14.48 -18.39 0.50
C THR A 259 15.86 -17.80 0.18
N MET A 260 15.96 -16.47 0.11
CA MET A 260 17.22 -15.81 -0.25
C MET A 260 18.29 -15.96 0.87
N PRO A 261 19.58 -16.04 0.52
CA PRO A 261 20.66 -16.06 1.50
C PRO A 261 20.74 -14.75 2.29
N ASP A 262 21.41 -14.81 3.45
CA ASP A 262 21.58 -13.64 4.32
C ASP A 262 22.41 -12.55 3.63
N ARG A 263 21.76 -11.46 3.26
CA ARG A 263 22.33 -10.30 2.58
C ARG A 263 23.27 -9.46 3.45
N ARG A 264 23.27 -9.69 4.76
CA ARG A 264 24.15 -8.99 5.72
C ARG A 264 25.55 -9.60 5.74
N LYS A 265 25.69 -10.85 5.28
CA LYS A 265 26.97 -11.57 5.26
C LYS A 265 27.84 -11.32 4.02
N GLY A 266 27.35 -10.55 3.06
CA GLY A 266 28.04 -10.24 1.80
C GLY A 266 28.51 -8.78 1.68
N LYS A 267 28.43 -8.01 2.76
CA LYS A 267 28.93 -6.63 2.82
C LYS A 267 30.19 -6.52 3.65
#